data_6a76f8d2b17c6503bb5e41a3a4856f34
#
_entry.id   6a76f8d2b17c6503bb5e41a3a4856f34
#
_cell.length_a   1.000
_cell.length_b   1.000
_cell.length_c   1.000
_cell.angle_alpha   90.00
_cell.angle_beta   90.00
_cell.angle_gamma   90.00
#
_symmetry.space_group_name_H-M   'P 1'
#
loop_
_entity.id
_entity.type
_entity.pdbx_description
1 polymer ?
#
loop_
_entity_poly.entity_id
_entity_poly.type
_entity_poly.pdbx_seq_one_letter_code
_entity_poly.pdbx_strand_id
1 'polypeptide(L)'
;LGAEVISVEDGQKTLKDAVNECMRDWVTNMSDTHYILGTACGPHPFPEMVSWFQSIIGIEARKQLLELTGKLPDRVYACVGGGSNAMGIFQGFMEDPSVELIGCEAGGKGVGSYMHSARLAYDDAKVGVAQGYKTYFLQNDDGNMSETHSVAAGLDYIGINPIFSYLWEQGKVRFEAATDEEVKEALKLVMRTEGLIPALETTHGFVTACLLYTSDAAD
;
A
#
# COMPACT_ATOMS: atom_id res chain seq x y z
N LEU A 1 -15.04 -2.82 25.08
CA LEU A 1 -15.40 -1.47 24.59
C LEU A 1 -16.82 -1.42 24.01
N GLY A 2 -17.52 -2.56 23.96
CA GLY A 2 -18.91 -2.62 23.49
C GLY A 2 -19.10 -2.71 21.97
N ALA A 3 -18.01 -2.86 21.20
CA ALA A 3 -18.12 -3.12 19.78
C ALA A 3 -18.58 -4.56 19.51
N GLU A 4 -19.46 -4.74 18.52
CA GLU A 4 -19.79 -6.04 17.97
C GLU A 4 -18.81 -6.38 16.86
N VAL A 5 -18.24 -7.58 16.89
CA VAL A 5 -17.30 -8.06 15.87
C VAL A 5 -17.98 -9.16 15.07
N ILE A 6 -18.14 -8.92 13.76
CA ILE A 6 -18.76 -9.87 12.83
C ILE A 6 -17.65 -10.46 11.95
N SER A 7 -17.44 -11.78 12.05
CA SER A 7 -16.48 -12.49 11.22
C SER A 7 -17.05 -12.72 9.82
N VAL A 8 -16.27 -12.40 8.79
CA VAL A 8 -16.63 -12.67 7.39
C VAL A 8 -15.97 -13.97 6.96
N GLU A 9 -16.78 -15.00 6.75
CA GLU A 9 -16.34 -16.36 6.44
C GLU A 9 -16.48 -16.72 4.95
N ASP A 10 -17.04 -15.83 4.15
CA ASP A 10 -17.22 -16.01 2.70
C ASP A 10 -15.95 -15.61 1.93
N GLY A 11 -15.86 -16.05 0.67
CA GLY A 11 -14.74 -15.75 -0.21
C GLY A 11 -13.41 -16.34 0.26
N GLN A 12 -12.33 -15.59 0.13
CA GLN A 12 -10.99 -15.96 0.58
C GLN A 12 -10.73 -15.63 2.06
N LYS A 13 -11.70 -15.01 2.74
CA LYS A 13 -11.56 -14.49 4.11
C LYS A 13 -10.45 -13.44 4.24
N THR A 14 -10.25 -12.65 3.17
CA THR A 14 -9.26 -11.57 3.09
C THR A 14 -9.89 -10.22 3.38
N LEU A 15 -9.06 -9.18 3.43
CA LEU A 15 -9.50 -7.79 3.59
C LEU A 15 -10.55 -7.37 2.54
N LYS A 16 -10.41 -7.82 1.29
CA LYS A 16 -11.38 -7.57 0.21
C LYS A 16 -12.79 -8.02 0.59
N ASP A 17 -12.91 -9.23 1.13
CA ASP A 17 -14.21 -9.81 1.49
C ASP A 17 -14.84 -9.07 2.66
N ALA A 18 -14.05 -8.69 3.66
CA ALA A 18 -14.49 -7.87 4.78
C ALA A 18 -14.97 -6.47 4.33
N VAL A 19 -14.26 -5.82 3.41
CA VAL A 19 -14.67 -4.53 2.84
C VAL A 19 -15.98 -4.68 2.07
N ASN A 20 -16.11 -5.71 1.24
CA ASN A 20 -17.34 -5.98 0.49
C ASN A 20 -18.56 -6.15 1.41
N GLU A 21 -18.40 -6.90 2.51
CA GLU A 21 -19.49 -7.12 3.44
C GLU A 21 -19.85 -5.85 4.22
N CYS A 22 -18.83 -5.10 4.66
CA CYS A 22 -19.05 -3.82 5.34
C CYS A 22 -19.79 -2.81 4.42
N MET A 23 -19.42 -2.73 3.14
CA MET A 23 -20.13 -1.87 2.17
C MET A 23 -21.57 -2.36 1.95
N ARG A 24 -21.79 -3.67 1.90
CA ARG A 24 -23.12 -4.27 1.72
C ARG A 24 -24.03 -3.97 2.90
N ASP A 25 -23.52 -4.11 4.12
CA ASP A 25 -24.22 -3.75 5.34
C ASP A 25 -24.57 -2.25 5.37
N TRP A 26 -23.57 -1.39 5.08
CA TRP A 26 -23.77 0.05 5.07
C TRP A 26 -24.83 0.51 4.06
N VAL A 27 -24.83 0.02 2.82
CA VAL A 27 -25.85 0.43 1.83
C VAL A 27 -27.23 -0.08 2.17
N THR A 28 -27.32 -1.15 2.95
CA THR A 28 -28.59 -1.68 3.43
C THR A 28 -29.16 -0.83 4.57
N ASN A 29 -28.29 -0.29 5.44
CA ASN A 29 -28.64 0.38 6.69
C ASN A 29 -28.27 1.87 6.72
N MET A 30 -28.21 2.53 5.58
CA MET A 30 -27.76 3.94 5.46
C MET A 30 -28.53 4.96 6.31
N SER A 31 -29.74 4.62 6.75
CA SER A 31 -30.58 5.54 7.54
C SER A 31 -30.07 5.77 8.96
N ASP A 32 -29.33 4.84 9.52
CA ASP A 32 -28.87 4.83 10.91
C ASP A 32 -27.43 4.34 11.09
N THR A 33 -26.75 4.01 10.00
CA THR A 33 -25.38 3.47 10.00
C THR A 33 -24.43 4.37 9.24
N HIS A 34 -23.31 4.73 9.87
CA HIS A 34 -22.22 5.49 9.25
C HIS A 34 -21.03 4.58 8.96
N TYR A 35 -20.57 4.59 7.70
CA TYR A 35 -19.38 3.83 7.28
C TYR A 35 -18.11 4.60 7.60
N ILE A 36 -17.24 4.02 8.40
CA ILE A 36 -15.92 4.58 8.70
C ILE A 36 -14.91 3.96 7.74
N LEU A 37 -14.61 4.67 6.66
CA LEU A 37 -13.63 4.26 5.67
C LEU A 37 -12.22 4.66 6.11
N GLY A 38 -11.35 3.66 6.29
CA GLY A 38 -9.97 3.83 6.76
C GLY A 38 -8.89 3.75 5.67
N THR A 39 -9.25 3.79 4.38
CA THR A 39 -8.32 3.65 3.26
C THR A 39 -8.41 4.82 2.29
N ALA A 40 -7.30 5.12 1.59
CA ALA A 40 -7.29 6.06 0.47
C ALA A 40 -7.85 5.44 -0.83
N CYS A 41 -8.21 4.16 -0.83
CA CYS A 41 -8.99 3.53 -1.90
C CYS A 41 -10.46 3.92 -1.80
N GLY A 42 -11.15 3.94 -2.93
CA GLY A 42 -12.57 4.23 -2.98
C GLY A 42 -12.92 5.35 -3.96
N PRO A 43 -14.22 5.66 -4.10
CA PRO A 43 -14.69 6.76 -4.94
C PRO A 43 -14.32 8.12 -4.37
N HIS A 44 -14.34 9.15 -5.22
CA HIS A 44 -14.24 10.52 -4.73
C HIS A 44 -15.33 10.80 -3.67
N PRO A 45 -15.05 11.47 -2.55
CA PRO A 45 -13.80 12.18 -2.23
C PRO A 45 -12.81 11.41 -1.33
N PHE A 46 -13.03 10.13 -1.07
CA PHE A 46 -12.24 9.38 -0.09
C PHE A 46 -10.72 9.38 -0.36
N PRO A 47 -10.22 9.16 -1.59
CA PRO A 47 -8.79 9.21 -1.85
C PRO A 47 -8.15 10.54 -1.45
N GLU A 48 -8.80 11.65 -1.77
CA GLU A 48 -8.31 12.99 -1.45
C GLU A 48 -8.39 13.28 0.06
N MET A 49 -9.54 13.00 0.68
CA MET A 49 -9.74 13.21 2.12
C MET A 49 -8.72 12.45 2.95
N VAL A 50 -8.57 11.14 2.69
CA VAL A 50 -7.65 10.31 3.46
C VAL A 50 -6.20 10.73 3.20
N SER A 51 -5.84 11.05 1.97
CA SER A 51 -4.51 11.59 1.63
C SER A 51 -4.21 12.88 2.38
N TRP A 52 -5.18 13.78 2.47
CA TRP A 52 -5.04 15.03 3.21
C TRP A 52 -4.85 14.80 4.71
N PHE A 53 -5.66 13.97 5.34
CA PHE A 53 -5.50 13.65 6.76
C PHE A 53 -4.17 12.96 7.06
N GLN A 54 -3.69 12.10 6.17
CA GLN A 54 -2.42 11.40 6.31
C GLN A 54 -1.20 12.30 6.01
N SER A 55 -1.38 13.45 5.36
CA SER A 55 -0.27 14.32 4.94
C SER A 55 0.59 14.83 6.09
N ILE A 56 0.05 14.88 7.30
CA ILE A 56 0.80 15.25 8.51
C ILE A 56 2.05 14.40 8.70
N ILE A 57 2.00 13.12 8.31
CA ILE A 57 3.14 12.19 8.38
C ILE A 57 4.31 12.72 7.54
N GLY A 58 4.05 13.09 6.29
CA GLY A 58 5.08 13.62 5.38
C GLY A 58 5.58 15.00 5.78
N ILE A 59 4.68 15.88 6.22
CA ILE A 59 5.03 17.24 6.68
C ILE A 59 5.98 17.16 7.87
N GLU A 60 5.66 16.37 8.87
CA GLU A 60 6.50 16.20 10.06
C GLU A 60 7.80 15.47 9.75
N ALA A 61 7.77 14.40 8.97
CA ALA A 61 8.96 13.66 8.57
C ALA A 61 9.95 14.54 7.82
N ARG A 62 9.47 15.35 6.87
CA ARG A 62 10.29 16.34 6.16
C ARG A 62 10.97 17.31 7.11
N LYS A 63 10.20 17.90 8.03
CA LYS A 63 10.71 18.86 9.00
C LYS A 63 11.79 18.24 9.87
N GLN A 64 11.51 17.07 10.46
CA GLN A 64 12.43 16.33 11.32
C GLN A 64 13.72 15.96 10.60
N LEU A 65 13.62 15.49 9.36
CA LEU A 65 14.80 15.11 8.59
C LEU A 65 15.70 16.33 8.28
N LEU A 66 15.10 17.46 7.88
CA LEU A 66 15.85 18.70 7.65
C LEU A 66 16.51 19.23 8.93
N GLU A 67 15.85 19.13 10.07
CA GLU A 67 16.42 19.52 11.38
C GLU A 67 17.61 18.61 11.76
N LEU A 68 17.52 17.31 11.48
CA LEU A 68 18.55 16.33 11.82
C LEU A 68 19.76 16.34 10.88
N THR A 69 19.53 16.48 9.58
CA THR A 69 20.56 16.25 8.54
C THR A 69 20.90 17.49 7.71
N GLY A 70 20.06 18.51 7.74
CA GLY A 70 20.21 19.72 6.91
C GLY A 70 19.86 19.50 5.43
N LYS A 71 19.44 18.31 5.01
CA LYS A 71 19.12 17.99 3.59
C LYS A 71 17.91 17.11 3.44
N LEU A 72 17.33 17.08 2.24
CA LEU A 72 16.29 16.14 1.86
C LEU A 72 16.85 14.72 1.67
N PRO A 73 16.02 13.68 1.77
CA PRO A 73 16.45 12.34 1.44
C PRO A 73 16.60 12.19 -0.08
N ASP A 74 17.41 11.24 -0.52
CA ASP A 74 17.48 10.86 -1.93
C ASP A 74 16.25 10.04 -2.32
N ARG A 75 15.74 9.21 -1.39
CA ARG A 75 14.62 8.28 -1.63
C ARG A 75 13.70 8.20 -0.42
N VAL A 76 12.39 8.00 -0.67
CA VAL A 76 11.38 7.70 0.36
C VAL A 76 10.67 6.41 -0.01
N TYR A 77 10.71 5.45 0.89
CA TYR A 77 10.05 4.15 0.73
C TYR A 77 8.81 4.05 1.61
N ALA A 78 7.75 3.49 1.08
CA ALA A 78 6.56 3.20 1.88
C ALA A 78 5.84 1.95 1.35
N CYS A 79 5.36 1.10 2.24
CA CYS A 79 4.55 -0.06 1.87
C CYS A 79 3.19 0.39 1.33
N VAL A 80 2.69 -0.33 0.32
CA VAL A 80 1.46 0.02 -0.40
C VAL A 80 0.50 -1.16 -0.48
N GLY A 81 -0.53 -1.13 0.36
CA GLY A 81 -1.77 -1.87 0.19
C GLY A 81 -2.78 -0.96 -0.54
N GLY A 82 -3.74 -0.38 0.17
CA GLY A 82 -4.58 0.69 -0.38
C GLY A 82 -3.82 2.00 -0.66
N GLY A 83 -2.70 2.22 0.02
CA GLY A 83 -1.78 3.33 -0.22
C GLY A 83 -1.94 4.53 0.70
N SER A 84 -2.71 4.43 1.79
CA SER A 84 -2.98 5.57 2.68
C SER A 84 -1.73 6.11 3.37
N ASN A 85 -0.92 5.23 3.99
CA ASN A 85 0.32 5.63 4.66
C ASN A 85 1.35 6.18 3.65
N ALA A 86 1.48 5.54 2.50
CA ALA A 86 2.39 5.97 1.45
C ALA A 86 2.00 7.35 0.89
N MET A 87 0.70 7.58 0.64
CA MET A 87 0.22 8.91 0.28
C MET A 87 0.58 9.95 1.33
N GLY A 88 0.43 9.61 2.61
CA GLY A 88 0.76 10.50 3.71
C GLY A 88 2.22 10.93 3.72
N ILE A 89 3.15 9.98 3.68
CA ILE A 89 4.58 10.31 3.71
C ILE A 89 5.04 10.98 2.41
N PHE A 90 4.56 10.55 1.25
CA PHE A 90 4.98 11.08 -0.05
C PHE A 90 4.58 12.54 -0.25
N GLN A 91 3.44 12.99 0.32
CA GLN A 91 3.04 14.40 0.23
C GLN A 91 4.07 15.37 0.81
N GLY A 92 4.88 14.95 1.76
CA GLY A 92 5.98 15.76 2.29
C GLY A 92 7.10 16.01 1.28
N PHE A 93 7.19 15.23 0.21
CA PHE A 93 8.32 15.22 -0.72
C PHE A 93 7.90 15.28 -2.21
N MET A 94 6.61 15.28 -2.51
CA MET A 94 6.08 15.17 -3.87
C MET A 94 6.46 16.34 -4.79
N GLU A 95 6.72 17.51 -4.21
CA GLU A 95 7.13 18.71 -4.94
C GLU A 95 8.65 18.82 -5.13
N ASP A 96 9.42 17.84 -4.62
CA ASP A 96 10.88 17.83 -4.73
C ASP A 96 11.34 16.83 -5.80
N PRO A 97 11.69 17.27 -7.01
CA PRO A 97 12.08 16.36 -8.12
C PRO A 97 13.35 15.57 -7.85
N SER A 98 14.14 15.99 -6.86
CA SER A 98 15.37 15.29 -6.44
C SER A 98 15.10 14.11 -5.49
N VAL A 99 13.88 13.96 -5.02
CA VAL A 99 13.50 12.89 -4.09
C VAL A 99 12.72 11.82 -4.85
N GLU A 100 13.26 10.61 -4.90
CA GLU A 100 12.59 9.48 -5.52
C GLU A 100 11.56 8.88 -4.55
N LEU A 101 10.30 8.71 -5.01
CA LEU A 101 9.22 8.13 -4.23
C LEU A 101 8.97 6.70 -4.67
N ILE A 102 9.09 5.74 -3.75
CA ILE A 102 9.05 4.32 -4.05
C ILE A 102 7.98 3.62 -3.20
N GLY A 103 6.93 3.17 -3.87
CA GLY A 103 5.89 2.33 -3.27
C GLY A 103 6.31 0.86 -3.25
N CYS A 104 6.19 0.20 -2.10
CA CYS A 104 6.59 -1.19 -1.92
C CYS A 104 5.36 -2.08 -1.79
N GLU A 105 5.07 -2.86 -2.81
CA GLU A 105 3.91 -3.76 -2.88
C GLU A 105 4.26 -5.19 -2.42
N ALA A 106 3.22 -5.94 -2.07
CA ALA A 106 3.40 -7.34 -1.65
C ALA A 106 3.56 -8.26 -2.86
N GLY A 107 4.78 -8.73 -3.06
CA GLY A 107 5.14 -9.69 -4.10
C GLY A 107 4.70 -11.14 -3.81
N GLY A 108 4.22 -11.41 -2.59
CA GLY A 108 3.69 -12.72 -2.21
C GLY A 108 4.64 -13.86 -2.52
N LYS A 109 4.19 -14.81 -3.33
CA LYS A 109 5.00 -15.96 -3.79
C LYS A 109 5.83 -15.68 -5.05
N GLY A 110 5.90 -14.43 -5.48
CA GLY A 110 6.69 -13.99 -6.63
C GLY A 110 5.89 -13.80 -7.91
N VAL A 111 6.51 -13.11 -8.88
CA VAL A 111 5.94 -12.87 -10.20
C VAL A 111 5.61 -14.18 -10.92
N GLY A 112 4.47 -14.23 -11.60
CA GLY A 112 3.99 -15.42 -12.33
C GLY A 112 3.35 -16.49 -11.44
N SER A 113 3.32 -16.32 -10.12
CA SER A 113 2.65 -17.25 -9.20
C SER A 113 1.13 -17.04 -9.13
N TYR A 114 0.64 -15.88 -9.57
CA TYR A 114 -0.73 -15.40 -9.34
C TYR A 114 -1.14 -15.30 -7.86
N MET A 115 -0.17 -15.44 -6.95
CA MET A 115 -0.35 -15.41 -5.50
C MET A 115 0.44 -14.23 -4.93
N HIS A 116 0.03 -13.03 -5.28
CA HIS A 116 0.63 -11.75 -4.85
C HIS A 116 -0.43 -10.64 -4.82
N SER A 117 -0.05 -9.49 -4.28
CA SER A 117 -0.85 -8.26 -4.29
C SER A 117 -0.06 -7.08 -4.88
N ALA A 118 0.93 -7.37 -5.73
CA ALA A 118 1.70 -6.38 -6.47
C ALA A 118 0.94 -6.03 -7.77
N ARG A 119 0.36 -4.85 -7.81
CA ARG A 119 -0.46 -4.35 -8.93
C ARG A 119 0.38 -3.66 -9.99
N LEU A 120 1.19 -2.69 -9.56
CA LEU A 120 1.97 -1.83 -10.45
C LEU A 120 3.44 -2.29 -10.56
N ALA A 121 3.98 -2.90 -9.51
CA ALA A 121 5.36 -3.39 -9.53
C ALA A 121 5.57 -4.56 -10.49
N TYR A 122 4.57 -5.42 -10.69
CA TYR A 122 4.62 -6.55 -11.63
C TYR A 122 3.93 -6.26 -12.97
N ASP A 123 3.30 -5.08 -13.11
CA ASP A 123 2.52 -4.69 -14.31
C ASP A 123 1.39 -5.68 -14.66
N ASP A 124 0.87 -6.36 -13.63
CA ASP A 124 -0.18 -7.39 -13.80
C ASP A 124 -1.60 -6.81 -13.68
N ALA A 125 -1.74 -5.59 -13.16
CA ALA A 125 -3.03 -4.97 -12.96
C ALA A 125 -3.56 -4.32 -14.24
N LYS A 126 -4.88 -4.35 -14.40
CA LYS A 126 -5.59 -3.68 -15.49
C LYS A 126 -6.53 -2.63 -14.94
N VAL A 127 -6.79 -1.59 -15.73
CA VAL A 127 -7.78 -0.57 -15.38
C VAL A 127 -9.16 -1.22 -15.30
N GLY A 128 -9.84 -1.01 -14.20
CA GLY A 128 -11.18 -1.52 -13.97
C GLY A 128 -11.99 -0.66 -13.01
N VAL A 129 -13.24 -1.05 -12.79
CA VAL A 129 -14.13 -0.41 -11.81
C VAL A 129 -14.61 -1.47 -10.84
N ALA A 130 -14.29 -1.30 -9.58
CA ALA A 130 -14.77 -2.16 -8.49
C ALA A 130 -14.97 -1.32 -7.22
N GLN A 131 -15.85 -1.75 -6.33
CA GLN A 131 -16.11 -1.06 -5.05
C GLN A 131 -16.39 0.44 -5.20
N GLY A 132 -17.02 0.84 -6.32
CA GLY A 132 -17.44 2.21 -6.59
C GLY A 132 -16.36 3.15 -7.15
N TYR A 133 -15.17 2.68 -7.49
CA TYR A 133 -14.11 3.52 -8.03
C TYR A 133 -13.33 2.86 -9.18
N LYS A 134 -12.70 3.69 -10.00
CA LYS A 134 -11.88 3.29 -11.14
C LYS A 134 -10.39 3.41 -10.76
N THR A 135 -9.65 2.31 -10.93
CA THR A 135 -8.20 2.26 -10.70
C THR A 135 -7.61 1.02 -11.38
N TYR A 136 -6.34 0.72 -11.11
CA TYR A 136 -5.71 -0.55 -11.47
C TYR A 136 -6.07 -1.64 -10.45
N PHE A 137 -6.61 -2.74 -10.95
CA PHE A 137 -6.96 -3.94 -10.18
C PHE A 137 -6.29 -5.18 -10.78
N LEU A 138 -5.92 -6.12 -9.91
CA LEU A 138 -5.59 -7.47 -10.35
C LEU A 138 -6.88 -8.15 -10.85
N GLN A 139 -6.88 -8.59 -12.10
CA GLN A 139 -8.04 -9.16 -12.76
C GLN A 139 -7.67 -10.49 -13.41
N ASN A 140 -8.58 -11.46 -13.33
CA ASN A 140 -8.48 -12.70 -14.09
C ASN A 140 -8.87 -12.48 -15.57
N ASP A 141 -8.82 -13.53 -16.37
CA ASP A 141 -9.10 -13.48 -17.81
C ASP A 141 -10.54 -13.08 -18.14
N ASP A 142 -11.47 -13.28 -17.23
CA ASP A 142 -12.87 -12.87 -17.35
C ASP A 142 -13.11 -11.41 -16.92
N GLY A 143 -12.08 -10.70 -16.46
CA GLY A 143 -12.17 -9.33 -15.97
C GLY A 143 -12.69 -9.20 -14.53
N ASN A 144 -12.88 -10.31 -13.84
CA ASN A 144 -13.23 -10.31 -12.42
C ASN A 144 -12.00 -10.05 -11.55
N MET A 145 -12.24 -9.56 -10.34
CA MET A 145 -11.18 -9.40 -9.33
C MET A 145 -10.52 -10.74 -9.03
N SER A 146 -9.20 -10.81 -9.19
CA SER A 146 -8.39 -11.99 -8.88
C SER A 146 -8.36 -12.31 -7.39
N GLU A 147 -7.91 -13.49 -7.06
CA GLU A 147 -7.41 -13.80 -5.74
C GLU A 147 -6.07 -13.11 -5.51
N THR A 148 -5.79 -12.80 -4.26
CA THR A 148 -4.54 -12.14 -3.85
C THR A 148 -3.88 -12.90 -2.71
N HIS A 149 -2.61 -12.62 -2.46
CA HIS A 149 -1.88 -13.21 -1.35
C HIS A 149 -0.76 -12.30 -0.86
N SER A 150 -0.61 -12.21 0.45
CA SER A 150 0.53 -11.59 1.14
C SER A 150 0.69 -12.18 2.52
N VAL A 151 1.93 -12.34 2.97
CA VAL A 151 2.23 -12.65 4.39
C VAL A 151 1.81 -11.50 5.32
N ALA A 152 1.73 -10.27 4.78
CA ALA A 152 1.25 -9.07 5.46
C ALA A 152 -0.21 -8.83 5.10
N ALA A 153 -1.13 -9.12 6.02
CA ALA A 153 -2.56 -9.00 5.79
C ALA A 153 -3.00 -7.58 5.39
N GLY A 154 -2.34 -6.55 5.91
CA GLY A 154 -2.62 -5.15 5.57
C GLY A 154 -2.22 -4.75 4.14
N LEU A 155 -1.41 -5.53 3.44
CA LEU A 155 -1.05 -5.34 2.05
C LEU A 155 -1.81 -6.28 1.09
N ASP A 156 -2.56 -7.22 1.62
CA ASP A 156 -3.33 -8.19 0.84
C ASP A 156 -4.62 -7.55 0.33
N TYR A 157 -4.48 -6.68 -0.67
CA TYR A 157 -5.59 -5.97 -1.28
C TYR A 157 -5.43 -5.87 -2.80
N ILE A 158 -6.54 -5.97 -3.49
CA ILE A 158 -6.60 -6.19 -4.93
C ILE A 158 -6.43 -4.93 -5.77
N GLY A 159 -6.82 -3.77 -5.24
CA GLY A 159 -6.77 -2.48 -5.93
C GLY A 159 -5.71 -1.55 -5.34
N ILE A 160 -5.58 -0.38 -5.92
CA ILE A 160 -4.70 0.67 -5.43
C ILE A 160 -5.43 2.01 -5.42
N ASN A 161 -4.97 2.96 -4.60
CA ASN A 161 -5.48 4.32 -4.59
C ASN A 161 -5.44 4.93 -6.01
N PRO A 162 -6.55 5.50 -6.51
CA PRO A 162 -6.62 6.13 -7.83
C PRO A 162 -5.59 7.23 -8.06
N ILE A 163 -5.20 7.95 -7.00
CA ILE A 163 -4.14 8.98 -7.08
C ILE A 163 -2.79 8.32 -7.39
N PHE A 164 -2.48 7.16 -6.81
CA PHE A 164 -1.27 6.43 -7.14
C PHE A 164 -1.28 5.89 -8.57
N SER A 165 -2.41 5.43 -9.07
CA SER A 165 -2.55 5.05 -10.47
C SER A 165 -2.12 6.20 -11.39
N TYR A 166 -2.61 7.40 -11.12
CA TYR A 166 -2.24 8.61 -11.87
C TYR A 166 -0.77 8.98 -11.69
N LEU A 167 -0.24 8.98 -10.47
CA LEU A 167 1.16 9.34 -10.21
C LEU A 167 2.15 8.36 -10.85
N TRP A 168 1.80 7.08 -10.89
CA TRP A 168 2.57 6.06 -11.58
C TRP A 168 2.58 6.28 -13.10
N GLU A 169 1.42 6.53 -13.72
CA GLU A 169 1.33 6.86 -15.15
C GLU A 169 2.14 8.12 -15.50
N GLN A 170 2.27 9.06 -14.58
CA GLN A 170 3.09 10.27 -14.76
C GLN A 170 4.58 10.05 -14.43
N GLY A 171 4.99 8.86 -14.04
CA GLY A 171 6.37 8.57 -13.64
C GLY A 171 6.82 9.28 -12.35
N LYS A 172 5.90 9.77 -11.53
CA LYS A 172 6.20 10.48 -10.28
C LYS A 172 6.42 9.55 -9.09
N VAL A 173 5.88 8.37 -9.14
CA VAL A 173 6.06 7.32 -8.13
C VAL A 173 6.42 6.03 -8.85
N ARG A 174 7.48 5.39 -8.40
CA ARG A 174 7.88 4.06 -8.84
C ARG A 174 7.36 3.01 -7.87
N PHE A 175 7.07 1.82 -8.37
CA PHE A 175 6.64 0.71 -7.54
C PHE A 175 7.60 -0.46 -7.65
N GLU A 176 7.84 -1.11 -6.54
CA GLU A 176 8.63 -2.33 -6.39
C GLU A 176 7.87 -3.33 -5.52
N ALA A 177 8.23 -4.59 -5.62
CA ALA A 177 7.60 -5.64 -4.85
C ALA A 177 8.62 -6.45 -4.07
N ALA A 178 8.21 -6.90 -2.88
CA ALA A 178 8.97 -7.81 -2.05
C ALA A 178 8.18 -9.11 -1.82
N THR A 179 8.83 -10.26 -2.00
CA THR A 179 8.23 -11.57 -1.76
C THR A 179 8.11 -11.88 -0.26
N ASP A 180 7.24 -12.82 0.08
CA ASP A 180 7.04 -13.27 1.46
C ASP A 180 8.35 -13.74 2.12
N GLU A 181 9.22 -14.41 1.37
CA GLU A 181 10.50 -14.90 1.91
C GLU A 181 11.49 -13.76 2.15
N GLU A 182 11.62 -12.82 1.20
CA GLU A 182 12.47 -11.64 1.38
C GLU A 182 12.01 -10.79 2.57
N VAL A 183 10.71 -10.64 2.76
CA VAL A 183 10.14 -9.92 3.92
C VAL A 183 10.51 -10.61 5.24
N LYS A 184 10.43 -11.94 5.32
CA LYS A 184 10.83 -12.68 6.53
C LYS A 184 12.31 -12.54 6.84
N GLU A 185 13.17 -12.55 5.82
CA GLU A 185 14.61 -12.36 6.01
C GLU A 185 14.95 -10.91 6.41
N ALA A 186 14.32 -9.90 5.76
CA ALA A 186 14.49 -8.50 6.13
C ALA A 186 14.00 -8.22 7.55
N LEU A 187 12.89 -8.81 7.98
CA LEU A 187 12.43 -8.71 9.37
C LEU A 187 13.49 -9.16 10.36
N LYS A 188 14.09 -10.34 10.13
CA LYS A 188 15.16 -10.86 10.97
C LYS A 188 16.40 -9.96 10.96
N LEU A 189 16.73 -9.41 9.80
CA LEU A 189 17.86 -8.50 9.64
C LEU A 189 17.64 -7.23 10.50
N VAL A 190 16.52 -6.53 10.31
CA VAL A 190 16.19 -5.31 11.06
C VAL A 190 16.16 -5.56 12.57
N MET A 191 15.59 -6.69 13.00
CA MET A 191 15.61 -7.07 14.42
C MET A 191 17.02 -7.21 14.99
N ARG A 192 17.96 -7.75 14.21
CA ARG A 192 19.34 -7.98 14.65
C ARG A 192 20.21 -6.72 14.59
N THR A 193 20.00 -5.86 13.59
CA THR A 193 20.86 -4.67 13.36
C THR A 193 20.35 -3.45 14.09
N GLU A 194 19.04 -3.23 14.12
CA GLU A 194 18.41 -2.02 14.67
C GLU A 194 17.73 -2.25 16.03
N GLY A 195 17.54 -3.51 16.44
CA GLY A 195 16.80 -3.84 17.66
C GLY A 195 15.31 -3.51 17.60
N LEU A 196 14.75 -3.33 16.39
CA LEU A 196 13.36 -3.01 16.13
C LEU A 196 12.61 -4.23 15.63
N ILE A 197 11.33 -4.32 15.97
CA ILE A 197 10.41 -5.34 15.44
C ILE A 197 9.36 -4.61 14.57
N PRO A 198 9.63 -4.36 13.29
CA PRO A 198 8.66 -3.71 12.41
C PRO A 198 7.50 -4.65 12.09
N ALA A 199 6.33 -4.09 11.73
CA ALA A 199 5.26 -4.84 11.14
C ALA A 199 5.70 -5.45 9.80
N LEU A 200 5.08 -6.56 9.39
CA LEU A 200 5.37 -7.20 8.10
C LEU A 200 5.11 -6.26 6.92
N GLU A 201 4.10 -5.41 7.03
CA GLU A 201 3.79 -4.37 6.05
C GLU A 201 4.99 -3.45 5.83
N THR A 202 5.49 -2.83 6.90
CA THR A 202 6.64 -1.92 6.85
C THR A 202 7.91 -2.61 6.37
N THR A 203 8.05 -3.90 6.68
CA THR A 203 9.22 -4.70 6.29
C THR A 203 9.38 -4.81 4.77
N HIS A 204 8.30 -4.73 3.98
CA HIS A 204 8.39 -4.64 2.51
C HIS A 204 9.24 -3.45 2.07
N GLY A 205 9.09 -2.30 2.74
CA GLY A 205 9.92 -1.13 2.46
C GLY A 205 11.40 -1.35 2.80
N PHE A 206 11.70 -2.10 3.85
CA PHE A 206 13.10 -2.43 4.17
C PHE A 206 13.73 -3.36 3.14
N VAL A 207 12.98 -4.33 2.61
CA VAL A 207 13.49 -5.19 1.52
C VAL A 207 13.93 -4.35 0.34
N THR A 208 13.03 -3.52 -0.18
CA THR A 208 13.29 -2.72 -1.38
C THR A 208 14.41 -1.69 -1.14
N ALA A 209 14.45 -1.07 0.02
CA ALA A 209 15.55 -0.16 0.39
C ALA A 209 16.91 -0.87 0.46
N CYS A 210 16.98 -2.06 1.04
CA CYS A 210 18.22 -2.83 1.15
C CYS A 210 18.70 -3.35 -0.20
N LEU A 211 17.79 -3.85 -1.05
CA LEU A 211 18.15 -4.36 -2.38
C LEU A 211 18.73 -3.26 -3.27
N LEU A 212 18.12 -2.08 -3.28
CA LEU A 212 18.64 -0.93 -4.05
C LEU A 212 19.98 -0.43 -3.51
N TYR A 213 20.14 -0.39 -2.19
CA TYR A 213 21.41 0.03 -1.58
C TYR A 213 22.56 -0.91 -1.94
N THR A 214 22.30 -2.22 -1.99
CA THR A 214 23.33 -3.21 -2.35
C THR A 214 23.67 -3.19 -3.84
N SER A 215 22.72 -2.88 -4.73
CA SER A 215 22.99 -2.72 -6.17
C SER A 215 23.82 -1.47 -6.47
N ASP A 216 23.50 -0.36 -5.83
CA ASP A 216 24.24 0.92 -5.99
C ASP A 216 25.67 0.85 -5.38
N ALA A 217 25.92 -0.01 -4.40
CA ALA A 217 27.23 -0.20 -3.78
C ALA A 217 28.13 -1.18 -4.55
N ALA A 218 27.61 -1.88 -5.55
CA ALA A 218 28.35 -2.84 -6.37
C ALA A 218 28.94 -2.22 -7.66
N ASP A 219 28.57 -1.01 -8.02
CA ASP A 219 29.12 -0.19 -9.09
C ASP A 219 30.18 0.80 -8.54
#